data_36ab744a24e88e3083f91b69fe75bcdd
#
_entry.id   36ab744a24e88e3083f91b69fe75bcdd
#
_cell.length_a   1.000
_cell.length_b   1.000
_cell.length_c   1.000
_cell.angle_alpha   90.00
_cell.angle_beta   90.00
_cell.angle_gamma   90.00
#
_symmetry.space_group_name_H-M   'P 1'
#
loop_
_entity.id
_entity.type
_entity.pdbx_description
1 polymer ?
#
loop_
_entity_poly.entity_id
_entity_poly.type
_entity_poly.pdbx_seq_one_letter_code
_entity_poly.pdbx_strand_id
1 'polypeptide(L)'
;MQNEVAIRDSYGVVNFEESAMNVESVTRQVAIIQNVMKSVMKQDEHYGTIPGTNKPSLLKPGAEKLNLVFRLRPEYQITKTELYNGHREYEVVCTLYHIPTGQSVGQGVGSATTMEGKYRFRGGEKKDTGKPVPKDYWNLKKTDPAKAKELIGGDGFGTAKFEGEWRICELGEKIEHDNPADYYNTVLKMAKKRAHVDAILTATAASDIFTQDTEDMTEVIPGAAEAKKEAKPPMQEPQKKGGNGEKKKGPTAAETITVLVKSIFHDPGEKNGNKYVKHTVIDMNDVRYTTFSDTMAGEAAKAKDSGAKVKIGFNTGKFGREIVTLEIDVPEEG
;
A
#
# COMPACT_ATOMS: atom_id res chain seq x y z
N MET A 1 -24.95 45.27 53.57
CA MET A 1 -24.02 45.28 52.40
C MET A 1 -23.97 43.86 51.84
N GLN A 2 -24.76 43.60 50.80
CA GLN A 2 -24.83 42.32 50.11
C GLN A 2 -23.79 42.36 49.00
N ASN A 3 -22.80 41.46 49.06
CA ASN A 3 -21.88 41.27 47.98
C ASN A 3 -22.54 40.34 46.94
N GLU A 4 -23.03 40.93 45.89
CA GLU A 4 -23.47 40.23 44.70
C GLU A 4 -22.24 39.77 43.90
N VAL A 5 -21.97 38.46 43.93
CA VAL A 5 -20.97 37.82 43.07
C VAL A 5 -21.56 37.71 41.67
N ALA A 6 -21.16 38.62 40.79
CA ALA A 6 -21.49 38.53 39.37
C ALA A 6 -20.76 37.34 38.76
N ILE A 7 -21.47 36.25 38.53
CA ILE A 7 -21.03 35.14 37.67
C ILE A 7 -21.03 35.68 36.23
N ARG A 8 -19.86 35.99 35.70
CA ARG A 8 -19.70 36.29 34.28
C ARG A 8 -19.79 34.99 33.52
N ASP A 9 -20.94 34.69 32.98
CA ASP A 9 -21.12 33.70 31.91
C ASP A 9 -20.48 34.23 30.63
N SER A 10 -19.19 33.97 30.46
CA SER A 10 -18.51 34.22 29.19
C SER A 10 -18.57 32.96 28.30
N TYR A 11 -19.76 32.48 28.02
CA TYR A 11 -19.94 31.68 26.82
C TYR A 11 -20.07 32.67 25.67
N GLY A 12 -18.92 33.06 25.13
CA GLY A 12 -18.87 33.75 23.85
C GLY A 12 -19.55 32.86 22.81
N VAL A 13 -20.58 33.38 22.17
CA VAL A 13 -21.21 32.74 21.01
C VAL A 13 -20.11 32.56 20.00
N VAL A 14 -19.66 31.30 19.80
CA VAL A 14 -18.65 30.97 18.77
C VAL A 14 -19.34 31.22 17.44
N ASN A 15 -18.92 32.25 16.73
CA ASN A 15 -19.38 32.50 15.38
C ASN A 15 -18.67 31.49 14.45
N PHE A 16 -19.37 30.41 14.12
CA PHE A 16 -18.84 29.36 13.27
C PHE A 16 -18.43 29.87 11.88
N GLU A 17 -19.05 30.90 11.35
CA GLU A 17 -18.70 31.47 10.06
C GLU A 17 -17.33 32.16 10.08
N GLU A 18 -16.93 32.80 11.17
CA GLU A 18 -15.63 33.44 11.34
C GLU A 18 -14.48 32.44 11.61
N SER A 19 -14.81 31.29 12.20
CA SER A 19 -13.81 30.26 12.55
C SER A 19 -13.69 29.15 11.51
N ALA A 20 -14.65 29.03 10.58
CA ALA A 20 -14.64 27.99 9.56
C ALA A 20 -13.53 28.23 8.53
N MET A 21 -12.84 27.15 8.15
CA MET A 21 -11.91 27.19 7.03
C MET A 21 -12.67 27.40 5.73
N ASN A 22 -12.19 28.32 4.88
CA ASN A 22 -12.79 28.52 3.57
C ASN A 22 -12.47 27.33 2.64
N VAL A 23 -13.26 27.15 1.57
CA VAL A 23 -13.14 26.05 0.60
C VAL A 23 -11.73 25.96 0.01
N GLU A 24 -11.08 27.10 -0.26
CA GLU A 24 -9.71 27.11 -0.82
C GLU A 24 -8.69 26.51 0.15
N SER A 25 -8.83 26.79 1.45
CA SER A 25 -7.95 26.25 2.48
C SER A 25 -8.09 24.72 2.60
N VAL A 26 -9.33 24.23 2.57
CA VAL A 26 -9.64 22.78 2.57
C VAL A 26 -9.07 22.13 1.31
N THR A 27 -9.32 22.69 0.14
CA THR A 27 -8.78 22.18 -1.15
C THR A 27 -7.25 22.14 -1.13
N ARG A 28 -6.61 23.18 -0.58
CA ARG A 28 -5.14 23.23 -0.44
C ARG A 28 -4.63 22.13 0.48
N GLN A 29 -5.33 21.85 1.59
CA GLN A 29 -4.94 20.78 2.53
C GLN A 29 -5.02 19.41 1.86
N VAL A 30 -6.09 19.11 1.13
CA VAL A 30 -6.25 17.87 0.35
C VAL A 30 -5.14 17.74 -0.70
N ALA A 31 -4.83 18.82 -1.42
CA ALA A 31 -3.73 18.83 -2.39
C ALA A 31 -2.36 18.56 -1.76
N ILE A 32 -2.09 19.07 -0.55
CA ILE A 32 -0.86 18.77 0.20
C ILE A 32 -0.77 17.28 0.48
N ILE A 33 -1.83 16.65 0.99
CA ILE A 33 -1.85 15.21 1.29
C ILE A 33 -1.58 14.39 0.02
N GLN A 34 -2.26 14.73 -1.08
CA GLN A 34 -2.07 14.05 -2.37
C GLN A 34 -0.64 14.20 -2.91
N ASN A 35 -0.04 15.39 -2.76
CA ASN A 35 1.34 15.63 -3.17
C ASN A 35 2.33 14.85 -2.30
N VAL A 36 2.12 14.78 -0.99
CA VAL A 36 2.93 13.96 -0.08
C VAL A 36 2.81 12.47 -0.45
N MET A 37 1.59 12.01 -0.74
CA MET A 37 1.36 10.64 -1.19
C MET A 37 2.16 10.31 -2.46
N LYS A 38 2.13 11.21 -3.45
CA LYS A 38 2.83 11.00 -4.73
C LYS A 38 4.36 11.14 -4.64
N SER A 39 4.84 12.11 -3.85
CA SER A 39 6.25 12.52 -3.88
C SER A 39 7.10 11.87 -2.78
N VAL A 40 6.51 11.54 -1.65
CA VAL A 40 7.23 11.10 -0.44
C VAL A 40 6.85 9.69 -0.02
N MET A 41 5.57 9.31 -0.20
CA MET A 41 5.08 8.01 0.21
C MET A 41 5.33 6.95 -0.87
N LYS A 42 5.60 5.72 -0.44
CA LYS A 42 5.76 4.55 -1.32
C LYS A 42 4.63 3.58 -1.05
N GLN A 43 4.09 3.02 -2.12
CA GLN A 43 3.13 1.93 -2.02
C GLN A 43 3.78 0.73 -1.30
N ASP A 44 2.98 -0.02 -0.56
CA ASP A 44 3.34 -1.19 0.25
C ASP A 44 4.30 -0.90 1.43
N GLU A 45 4.73 0.36 1.61
CA GLU A 45 5.53 0.81 2.75
C GLU A 45 4.76 1.83 3.62
N HIS A 46 4.14 2.83 2.98
CA HIS A 46 3.44 3.93 3.66
C HIS A 46 1.93 3.83 3.53
N TYR A 47 1.45 3.24 2.46
CA TYR A 47 0.05 2.87 2.23
C TYR A 47 0.00 1.59 1.40
N GLY A 48 -1.09 0.84 1.54
CA GLY A 48 -1.27 -0.42 0.81
C GLY A 48 -2.66 -0.53 0.24
N THR A 49 -2.82 -1.26 -0.87
CA THR A 49 -4.13 -1.57 -1.44
C THR A 49 -4.59 -2.92 -0.93
N ILE A 50 -5.68 -2.93 -0.17
CA ILE A 50 -6.30 -4.16 0.31
C ILE A 50 -7.24 -4.67 -0.78
N PRO A 51 -7.14 -5.96 -1.18
CA PRO A 51 -8.03 -6.52 -2.16
C PRO A 51 -9.52 -6.33 -1.78
N GLY A 52 -10.27 -5.67 -2.67
CA GLY A 52 -11.69 -5.38 -2.47
C GLY A 52 -12.00 -4.05 -1.76
N THR A 53 -11.02 -3.20 -1.48
CA THR A 53 -11.25 -1.81 -1.07
C THR A 53 -10.98 -0.88 -2.25
N ASN A 54 -11.78 0.20 -2.36
CA ASN A 54 -11.61 1.19 -3.42
C ASN A 54 -10.55 2.23 -3.10
N LYS A 55 -10.19 2.37 -1.82
CA LYS A 55 -9.21 3.34 -1.35
C LYS A 55 -8.00 2.61 -0.75
N PRO A 56 -6.79 3.18 -0.86
CA PRO A 56 -5.63 2.63 -0.19
C PRO A 56 -5.76 2.75 1.34
N SER A 57 -5.25 1.79 2.08
CA SER A 57 -5.16 1.83 3.54
C SER A 57 -3.90 2.56 3.96
N LEU A 58 -4.03 3.49 4.90
CA LEU A 58 -2.88 4.21 5.47
C LEU A 58 -2.15 3.30 6.46
N LEU A 59 -0.88 3.06 6.23
CA LEU A 59 -0.01 2.31 7.14
C LEU A 59 0.64 3.25 8.17
N LYS A 60 1.12 2.70 9.28
CA LYS A 60 1.78 3.49 10.34
C LYS A 60 2.90 4.41 9.82
N PRO A 61 3.84 3.97 8.96
CA PRO A 61 4.86 4.84 8.41
C PRO A 61 4.28 6.01 7.58
N GLY A 62 3.14 5.79 6.91
CA GLY A 62 2.41 6.85 6.21
C GLY A 62 1.80 7.87 7.17
N ALA A 63 1.18 7.41 8.26
CA ALA A 63 0.67 8.28 9.31
C ALA A 63 1.79 9.15 9.94
N GLU A 64 2.98 8.58 10.15
CA GLU A 64 4.15 9.31 10.63
C GLU A 64 4.64 10.38 9.63
N LYS A 65 4.49 10.15 8.31
CA LYS A 65 4.77 11.18 7.30
C LYS A 65 3.77 12.34 7.36
N LEU A 66 2.48 12.05 7.53
CA LEU A 66 1.47 13.08 7.71
C LEU A 66 1.67 13.86 9.02
N ASN A 67 2.06 13.20 10.11
CA ASN A 67 2.46 13.89 11.34
C ASN A 67 3.55 14.93 11.09
N LEU A 68 4.58 14.55 10.34
CA LEU A 68 5.70 15.44 10.03
C LEU A 68 5.24 16.64 9.19
N VAL A 69 4.44 16.41 8.16
CA VAL A 69 3.92 17.45 7.24
C VAL A 69 3.07 18.46 7.98
N PHE A 70 2.16 17.99 8.82
CA PHE A 70 1.24 18.83 9.60
C PHE A 70 1.80 19.24 10.96
N ARG A 71 3.09 18.93 11.24
CA ARG A 71 3.77 19.26 12.49
C ARG A 71 3.00 18.80 13.73
N LEU A 72 2.54 17.54 13.73
CA LEU A 72 1.76 16.95 14.79
C LEU A 72 2.62 16.06 15.68
N ARG A 73 2.35 16.10 16.99
CA ARG A 73 2.99 15.26 18.01
C ARG A 73 1.93 14.36 18.64
N PRO A 74 2.07 13.01 18.53
CA PRO A 74 1.15 12.09 19.17
C PRO A 74 1.49 11.90 20.66
N GLU A 75 0.46 11.89 21.50
CA GLU A 75 0.51 11.41 22.88
C GLU A 75 -0.45 10.25 23.06
N TYR A 76 -0.08 9.30 23.93
CA TYR A 76 -0.84 8.07 24.08
C TYR A 76 -1.25 7.89 25.53
N GLN A 77 -2.56 7.72 25.77
CA GLN A 77 -3.10 7.18 26.99
C GLN A 77 -3.41 5.70 26.79
N ILE A 78 -2.95 4.85 27.69
CA ILE A 78 -3.04 3.39 27.54
C ILE A 78 -3.81 2.84 28.72
N THR A 79 -4.95 2.21 28.44
CA THR A 79 -5.72 1.43 29.37
C THR A 79 -5.45 -0.05 29.18
N LYS A 80 -5.19 -0.76 30.25
CA LYS A 80 -4.93 -2.19 30.25
C LYS A 80 -6.01 -2.92 31.01
N THR A 81 -6.65 -3.90 30.39
CA THR A 81 -7.66 -4.75 31.01
C THR A 81 -7.15 -6.19 31.04
N GLU A 82 -7.11 -6.78 32.21
CA GLU A 82 -6.80 -8.20 32.39
C GLU A 82 -8.08 -9.01 32.12
N LEU A 83 -7.94 -10.02 31.28
CA LEU A 83 -9.00 -10.96 30.93
C LEU A 83 -8.71 -12.33 31.55
N TYR A 84 -9.65 -13.27 31.42
CA TYR A 84 -9.49 -14.62 31.95
C TYR A 84 -8.29 -15.34 31.30
N ASN A 85 -7.77 -16.36 32.01
CA ASN A 85 -6.64 -17.21 31.56
C ASN A 85 -5.38 -16.44 31.14
N GLY A 86 -5.11 -15.28 31.76
CA GLY A 86 -3.93 -14.48 31.44
C GLY A 86 -4.02 -13.70 30.14
N HIS A 87 -5.18 -13.70 29.48
CA HIS A 87 -5.40 -12.83 28.34
C HIS A 87 -5.47 -11.36 28.75
N ARG A 88 -5.16 -10.47 27.81
CA ARG A 88 -5.07 -9.04 28.06
C ARG A 88 -5.57 -8.24 26.86
N GLU A 89 -6.29 -7.16 27.15
CA GLU A 89 -6.67 -6.14 26.20
C GLU A 89 -5.96 -4.83 26.48
N TYR A 90 -5.59 -4.12 25.43
CA TYR A 90 -5.14 -2.75 25.49
C TYR A 90 -6.08 -1.87 24.66
N GLU A 91 -6.57 -0.81 25.30
CA GLU A 91 -7.21 0.33 24.66
C GLU A 91 -6.24 1.50 24.71
N VAL A 92 -6.08 2.18 23.59
CA VAL A 92 -5.17 3.31 23.44
C VAL A 92 -5.93 4.48 22.85
N VAL A 93 -5.87 5.62 23.52
CA VAL A 93 -6.28 6.91 22.99
C VAL A 93 -5.03 7.64 22.51
N CYS A 94 -5.00 8.02 21.25
CA CYS A 94 -3.95 8.85 20.65
C CYS A 94 -4.46 10.27 20.49
N THR A 95 -3.88 11.23 21.20
CA THR A 95 -4.17 12.65 21.04
C THR A 95 -3.06 13.30 20.22
N LEU A 96 -3.44 14.03 19.19
CA LEU A 96 -2.51 14.78 18.34
C LEU A 96 -2.48 16.25 18.74
N TYR A 97 -1.29 16.74 18.99
CA TYR A 97 -1.04 18.15 19.31
C TYR A 97 -0.28 18.82 18.17
N HIS A 98 -0.74 20.00 17.75
CA HIS A 98 0.01 20.82 16.80
C HIS A 98 1.21 21.43 17.50
N ILE A 99 2.43 21.06 17.09
CA ILE A 99 3.68 21.42 17.75
C ILE A 99 3.85 22.94 17.93
N PRO A 100 3.56 23.79 16.90
CA PRO A 100 3.75 25.25 17.05
C PRO A 100 2.81 25.92 18.05
N THR A 101 1.57 25.41 18.19
CA THR A 101 0.55 26.05 19.06
C THR A 101 0.32 25.32 20.37
N GLY A 102 0.76 24.06 20.47
CA GLY A 102 0.47 23.21 21.64
C GLY A 102 -0.99 22.76 21.75
N GLN A 103 -1.85 23.16 20.82
CA GLN A 103 -3.28 22.80 20.85
C GLN A 103 -3.51 21.35 20.39
N SER A 104 -4.47 20.68 21.03
CA SER A 104 -4.98 19.40 20.54
C SER A 104 -5.82 19.63 19.28
N VAL A 105 -5.54 18.86 18.23
CA VAL A 105 -6.21 18.98 16.92
C VAL A 105 -7.06 17.77 16.57
N GLY A 106 -6.94 16.69 17.31
CA GLY A 106 -7.74 15.50 17.10
C GLY A 106 -7.32 14.34 18.00
N GLN A 107 -8.20 13.35 18.06
CA GLN A 107 -7.97 12.11 18.80
C GLN A 107 -8.39 10.92 17.95
N GLY A 108 -7.79 9.78 18.23
CA GLY A 108 -8.19 8.48 17.68
C GLY A 108 -8.06 7.40 18.73
N VAL A 109 -8.87 6.36 18.59
CA VAL A 109 -8.91 5.24 19.54
C VAL A 109 -8.59 3.95 18.80
N GLY A 110 -7.86 3.08 19.48
CA GLY A 110 -7.56 1.76 18.96
C GLY A 110 -7.43 0.75 20.07
N SER A 111 -8.05 -0.40 19.90
CA SER A 111 -7.91 -1.50 20.83
C SER A 111 -7.31 -2.73 20.14
N ALA A 112 -6.70 -3.60 20.94
CA ALA A 112 -6.25 -4.91 20.52
C ALA A 112 -6.17 -5.83 21.75
N THR A 113 -6.46 -7.12 21.51
CA THR A 113 -6.50 -8.10 22.59
C THR A 113 -5.76 -9.39 22.19
N THR A 114 -5.18 -10.05 23.17
CA THR A 114 -4.61 -11.40 22.98
C THR A 114 -5.68 -12.45 22.67
N MET A 115 -6.98 -12.10 22.79
CA MET A 115 -8.10 -12.93 22.39
C MET A 115 -8.39 -12.89 20.89
N GLU A 116 -7.77 -11.97 20.13
CA GLU A 116 -7.88 -12.00 18.67
C GLU A 116 -7.37 -13.33 18.12
N GLY A 117 -8.08 -13.92 17.16
CA GLY A 117 -7.81 -15.28 16.68
C GLY A 117 -6.37 -15.55 16.26
N LYS A 118 -5.71 -14.51 15.69
CA LYS A 118 -4.29 -14.58 15.27
C LYS A 118 -3.29 -14.64 16.44
N TYR A 119 -3.68 -14.19 17.63
CA TYR A 119 -2.83 -14.25 18.84
C TYR A 119 -3.27 -15.35 19.79
N ARG A 120 -4.57 -15.66 19.78
CA ARG A 120 -5.14 -16.68 20.68
C ARG A 120 -4.79 -18.09 20.25
N PHE A 121 -4.81 -18.34 18.92
CA PHE A 121 -4.62 -19.68 18.40
C PHE A 121 -3.33 -19.81 17.60
N ARG A 122 -2.67 -20.94 17.76
CA ARG A 122 -1.59 -21.41 16.88
C ARG A 122 -2.09 -22.56 16.01
N GLY A 123 -1.44 -22.76 14.86
CA GLY A 123 -1.73 -23.94 14.02
C GLY A 123 -1.43 -25.23 14.79
N GLY A 124 -2.29 -26.23 14.64
CA GLY A 124 -2.07 -27.55 15.18
C GLY A 124 -0.90 -28.28 14.53
N GLU A 125 -0.67 -29.51 14.96
CA GLU A 125 0.37 -30.36 14.41
C GLU A 125 0.18 -30.56 12.90
N LYS A 126 1.25 -30.44 12.14
CA LYS A 126 1.26 -30.66 10.69
C LYS A 126 1.70 -32.09 10.41
N LYS A 127 0.78 -32.90 9.87
CA LYS A 127 1.09 -34.28 9.48
C LYS A 127 1.54 -34.32 8.03
N ASP A 128 2.71 -34.89 7.78
CA ASP A 128 3.25 -35.09 6.43
C ASP A 128 2.36 -36.07 5.65
N THR A 129 1.93 -35.69 4.45
CA THR A 129 1.21 -36.59 3.53
C THR A 129 2.15 -37.35 2.60
N GLY A 130 3.45 -37.08 2.64
CA GLY A 130 4.44 -37.64 1.72
C GLY A 130 4.35 -37.07 0.29
N LYS A 131 3.38 -36.21 -0.01
CA LYS A 131 3.20 -35.64 -1.36
C LYS A 131 3.99 -34.36 -1.53
N PRO A 132 4.81 -34.23 -2.61
CA PRO A 132 5.52 -32.99 -2.88
C PRO A 132 4.55 -31.88 -3.28
N VAL A 133 4.90 -30.62 -2.95
CA VAL A 133 4.10 -29.45 -3.35
C VAL A 133 4.25 -29.23 -4.85
N PRO A 134 3.14 -29.16 -5.63
CA PRO A 134 3.18 -28.86 -7.06
C PRO A 134 3.86 -27.52 -7.33
N LYS A 135 4.66 -27.44 -8.40
CA LYS A 135 5.39 -26.21 -8.78
C LYS A 135 4.47 -25.01 -8.99
N ASP A 136 3.30 -25.24 -9.55
CA ASP A 136 2.29 -24.20 -9.85
C ASP A 136 1.66 -23.59 -8.58
N TYR A 137 1.73 -24.31 -7.45
CA TYR A 137 1.20 -23.83 -6.17
C TYR A 137 1.75 -22.45 -5.79
N TRP A 138 3.05 -22.24 -5.93
CA TRP A 138 3.68 -20.99 -5.50
C TRP A 138 3.27 -19.79 -6.34
N ASN A 139 2.99 -19.99 -7.63
CA ASN A 139 2.46 -18.97 -8.52
C ASN A 139 0.97 -18.70 -8.20
N LEU A 140 0.18 -19.77 -8.09
CA LEU A 140 -1.25 -19.68 -7.75
C LEU A 140 -1.47 -19.06 -6.37
N LYS A 141 -0.62 -19.34 -5.39
CA LYS A 141 -0.72 -18.72 -4.05
C LYS A 141 -0.66 -17.19 -4.08
N LYS A 142 0.02 -16.60 -5.08
CA LYS A 142 0.12 -15.14 -5.27
C LYS A 142 -1.00 -14.57 -6.13
N THR A 143 -1.47 -15.31 -7.14
CA THR A 143 -2.42 -14.82 -8.15
C THR A 143 -3.86 -15.23 -7.87
N ASP A 144 -4.07 -16.46 -7.38
CA ASP A 144 -5.37 -17.04 -7.06
C ASP A 144 -5.23 -18.00 -5.86
N PRO A 145 -5.30 -17.47 -4.61
CA PRO A 145 -5.13 -18.27 -3.41
C PRO A 145 -6.18 -19.39 -3.25
N ALA A 146 -7.38 -19.23 -3.83
CA ALA A 146 -8.43 -20.24 -3.76
C ALA A 146 -8.05 -21.49 -4.57
N LYS A 147 -7.61 -21.31 -5.81
CA LYS A 147 -7.10 -22.42 -6.65
C LYS A 147 -5.83 -23.03 -6.07
N ALA A 148 -4.96 -22.24 -5.44
CA ALA A 148 -3.79 -22.79 -4.75
C ALA A 148 -4.19 -23.74 -3.62
N LYS A 149 -5.23 -23.41 -2.85
CA LYS A 149 -5.78 -24.31 -1.81
C LYS A 149 -6.36 -25.59 -2.39
N GLU A 150 -7.16 -25.48 -3.45
CA GLU A 150 -7.72 -26.65 -4.14
C GLU A 150 -6.63 -27.59 -4.64
N LEU A 151 -5.53 -27.04 -5.19
CA LEU A 151 -4.43 -27.81 -5.75
C LEU A 151 -3.73 -28.69 -4.71
N ILE A 152 -3.75 -28.32 -3.43
CA ILE A 152 -3.12 -29.08 -2.34
C ILE A 152 -4.11 -29.91 -1.52
N GLY A 153 -5.40 -29.90 -1.85
CA GLY A 153 -6.44 -30.71 -1.19
C GLY A 153 -7.49 -29.95 -0.40
N GLY A 154 -7.52 -28.61 -0.48
CA GLY A 154 -8.54 -27.77 0.16
C GLY A 154 -8.12 -27.20 1.52
N ASP A 155 -9.12 -26.78 2.33
CA ASP A 155 -8.89 -26.03 3.57
C ASP A 155 -8.19 -26.81 4.71
N GLY A 156 -8.31 -28.13 4.73
CA GLY A 156 -7.64 -29.01 5.70
C GLY A 156 -6.15 -29.23 5.42
N PHE A 157 -5.64 -28.70 4.31
CA PHE A 157 -4.27 -28.93 3.88
C PHE A 157 -3.44 -27.65 3.84
N GLY A 158 -2.13 -27.82 4.04
CA GLY A 158 -1.14 -26.76 3.97
C GLY A 158 0.16 -27.25 3.39
N THR A 159 1.18 -26.42 3.45
CA THR A 159 2.53 -26.79 3.01
C THR A 159 3.53 -26.59 4.13
N ALA A 160 4.42 -27.55 4.31
CA ALA A 160 5.51 -27.47 5.30
C ALA A 160 6.77 -28.12 4.73
N LYS A 161 7.92 -27.84 5.35
CA LYS A 161 9.17 -28.53 5.06
C LYS A 161 9.30 -29.74 5.96
N PHE A 162 9.47 -30.92 5.36
CA PHE A 162 9.83 -32.16 6.03
C PHE A 162 11.12 -32.65 5.40
N GLU A 163 12.12 -32.94 6.23
CA GLU A 163 13.45 -33.40 5.77
C GLU A 163 14.10 -32.50 4.69
N GLY A 164 13.80 -31.18 4.73
CA GLY A 164 14.33 -30.21 3.78
C GLY A 164 13.49 -30.01 2.51
N GLU A 165 12.52 -30.86 2.23
CA GLU A 165 11.63 -30.79 1.06
C GLU A 165 10.27 -30.18 1.40
N TRP A 166 9.71 -29.41 0.44
CA TRP A 166 8.35 -28.89 0.58
C TRP A 166 7.32 -29.96 0.26
N ARG A 167 6.55 -30.36 1.24
CA ARG A 167 5.47 -31.36 1.12
C ARG A 167 4.13 -30.78 1.53
N ILE A 168 3.07 -31.38 1.01
CA ILE A 168 1.70 -31.13 1.44
C ILE A 168 1.53 -31.75 2.83
N CYS A 169 0.93 -31.02 3.76
CA CYS A 169 0.63 -31.54 5.09
C CYS A 169 -0.84 -31.35 5.43
N GLU A 170 -1.40 -32.27 6.19
CA GLU A 170 -2.69 -32.07 6.86
C GLU A 170 -2.48 -31.07 8.02
N LEU A 171 -3.40 -30.12 8.10
CA LEU A 171 -3.42 -29.12 9.17
C LEU A 171 -4.25 -29.67 10.32
N GLY A 172 -3.62 -29.88 11.47
CA GLY A 172 -4.34 -30.19 12.70
C GLY A 172 -5.23 -29.03 13.17
N GLU A 173 -6.12 -29.32 14.09
CA GLU A 173 -7.00 -28.33 14.71
C GLU A 173 -6.17 -27.19 15.33
N LYS A 174 -6.73 -25.98 15.29
CA LYS A 174 -6.11 -24.82 15.94
C LYS A 174 -6.08 -25.05 17.46
N ILE A 175 -4.90 -24.89 18.04
CA ILE A 175 -4.68 -25.07 19.49
C ILE A 175 -4.55 -23.69 20.12
N GLU A 176 -5.21 -23.47 21.25
CA GLU A 176 -5.05 -22.23 22.03
C GLU A 176 -3.58 -22.06 22.47
N HIS A 177 -3.08 -20.83 22.43
CA HIS A 177 -1.70 -20.54 22.78
C HIS A 177 -1.51 -20.67 24.31
N ASP A 178 -0.50 -21.41 24.74
CA ASP A 178 -0.29 -21.78 26.15
C ASP A 178 0.02 -20.56 27.02
N ASN A 179 0.67 -19.54 26.45
CA ASN A 179 1.09 -18.35 27.18
C ASN A 179 0.70 -17.06 26.44
N PRO A 180 -0.44 -16.45 26.75
CA PRO A 180 -0.85 -15.18 26.14
C PRO A 180 0.15 -14.03 26.34
N ALA A 181 1.02 -14.12 27.36
CA ALA A 181 2.00 -13.07 27.67
C ALA A 181 3.03 -12.84 26.56
N ASP A 182 3.29 -13.85 25.72
CA ASP A 182 4.19 -13.74 24.56
C ASP A 182 3.72 -12.66 23.57
N TYR A 183 2.43 -12.37 23.55
CA TYR A 183 1.82 -11.40 22.65
C TYR A 183 1.52 -10.04 23.28
N TYR A 184 1.73 -9.82 24.59
CA TYR A 184 1.40 -8.55 25.24
C TYR A 184 2.02 -7.33 24.56
N ASN A 185 3.30 -7.38 24.23
CA ASN A 185 3.97 -6.28 23.55
C ASN A 185 3.46 -6.10 22.10
N THR A 186 3.16 -7.20 21.42
CA THR A 186 2.62 -7.16 20.05
C THR A 186 1.26 -6.53 20.02
N VAL A 187 0.36 -6.94 20.91
CA VAL A 187 -1.00 -6.42 21.05
C VAL A 187 -0.98 -4.95 21.45
N LEU A 188 -0.12 -4.55 22.41
CA LEU A 188 0.05 -3.14 22.76
C LEU A 188 0.51 -2.29 21.58
N LYS A 189 1.47 -2.75 20.79
CA LYS A 189 1.93 -2.05 19.58
C LYS A 189 0.82 -1.96 18.54
N MET A 190 -0.03 -2.98 18.42
CA MET A 190 -1.16 -3.00 17.52
C MET A 190 -2.23 -1.98 17.94
N ALA A 191 -2.61 -1.94 19.22
CA ALA A 191 -3.53 -0.94 19.74
C ALA A 191 -3.02 0.50 19.50
N LYS A 192 -1.72 0.75 19.77
CA LYS A 192 -1.08 2.04 19.47
C LYS A 192 -1.10 2.37 17.98
N LYS A 193 -0.85 1.40 17.09
CA LYS A 193 -0.90 1.60 15.64
C LYS A 193 -2.30 2.00 15.21
N ARG A 194 -3.34 1.28 15.66
CA ARG A 194 -4.74 1.54 15.33
C ARG A 194 -5.15 2.95 15.78
N ALA A 195 -4.88 3.31 17.04
CA ALA A 195 -5.17 4.63 17.58
C ALA A 195 -4.47 5.76 16.82
N HIS A 196 -3.21 5.57 16.45
CA HIS A 196 -2.45 6.59 15.74
C HIS A 196 -2.96 6.84 14.32
N VAL A 197 -3.25 5.78 13.56
CA VAL A 197 -3.80 5.90 12.21
C VAL A 197 -5.16 6.56 12.24
N ASP A 198 -6.03 6.17 13.18
CA ASP A 198 -7.35 6.76 13.38
C ASP A 198 -7.25 8.26 13.71
N ALA A 199 -6.39 8.64 14.64
CA ALA A 199 -6.16 10.04 15.00
C ALA A 199 -5.71 10.89 13.81
N ILE A 200 -4.78 10.37 12.99
CA ILE A 200 -4.27 11.10 11.81
C ILE A 200 -5.35 11.26 10.76
N LEU A 201 -6.09 10.22 10.44
CA LEU A 201 -7.18 10.29 9.47
C LEU A 201 -8.23 11.32 9.88
N THR A 202 -8.58 11.34 11.18
CA THR A 202 -9.53 12.30 11.75
C THR A 202 -9.00 13.72 11.73
N ALA A 203 -7.78 13.95 12.25
CA ALA A 203 -7.21 15.30 12.38
C ALA A 203 -6.86 15.97 11.05
N THR A 204 -6.53 15.18 10.02
CA THR A 204 -6.15 15.70 8.69
C THR A 204 -7.27 15.64 7.66
N ALA A 205 -8.46 15.12 8.03
CA ALA A 205 -9.56 14.82 7.11
C ALA A 205 -9.11 13.96 5.91
N ALA A 206 -8.18 13.04 6.13
CA ALA A 206 -7.61 12.20 5.06
C ALA A 206 -8.44 10.93 4.76
N SER A 207 -9.59 10.75 5.40
CA SER A 207 -10.47 9.59 5.21
C SER A 207 -11.15 9.54 3.84
N ASP A 208 -11.13 10.63 3.07
CA ASP A 208 -11.55 10.63 1.67
C ASP A 208 -10.49 10.02 0.73
N ILE A 209 -9.21 10.10 1.11
CA ILE A 209 -8.06 9.57 0.36
C ILE A 209 -7.68 8.17 0.81
N PHE A 210 -7.66 7.94 2.13
CA PHE A 210 -7.25 6.68 2.75
C PHE A 210 -8.39 6.01 3.49
N THR A 211 -8.32 4.69 3.62
CA THR A 211 -9.13 3.96 4.59
C THR A 211 -8.30 3.65 5.83
N GLN A 212 -8.97 3.29 6.91
CA GLN A 212 -8.34 2.68 8.07
C GLN A 212 -7.72 1.33 7.69
N ASP A 213 -6.66 0.97 8.39
CA ASP A 213 -5.97 -0.29 8.24
C ASP A 213 -6.91 -1.47 8.54
N THR A 214 -7.34 -2.15 7.48
CA THR A 214 -8.26 -3.30 7.58
C THR A 214 -7.52 -4.63 7.59
N GLU A 215 -6.18 -4.63 7.76
CA GLU A 215 -5.38 -5.87 7.81
C GLU A 215 -5.95 -6.86 8.83
N ASP A 216 -6.56 -6.35 9.90
CA ASP A 216 -7.14 -7.14 10.96
C ASP A 216 -8.60 -7.55 10.71
N MET A 217 -9.31 -6.92 9.77
CA MET A 217 -10.73 -7.22 9.53
C MET A 217 -10.96 -8.47 8.68
N THR A 218 -10.00 -8.89 7.88
CA THR A 218 -10.10 -10.09 7.03
C THR A 218 -10.12 -11.39 7.85
N GLU A 219 -9.59 -11.36 9.06
CA GLU A 219 -9.61 -12.53 9.97
C GLU A 219 -10.84 -12.58 10.89
N VAL A 220 -11.53 -11.43 11.07
CA VAL A 220 -12.64 -11.31 12.04
C VAL A 220 -14.01 -11.61 11.40
N ILE A 221 -14.13 -11.56 10.07
CA ILE A 221 -15.39 -11.84 9.36
C ILE A 221 -15.21 -13.09 8.50
N PRO A 222 -15.58 -14.29 8.98
CA PRO A 222 -15.70 -15.47 8.13
C PRO A 222 -16.76 -15.18 7.05
N GLY A 223 -16.35 -15.13 5.78
CA GLY A 223 -17.25 -14.84 4.65
C GLY A 223 -17.02 -13.47 3.98
N ALA A 224 -16.22 -12.56 4.52
CA ALA A 224 -15.90 -11.31 3.83
C ALA A 224 -15.19 -11.52 2.48
N ALA A 225 -14.55 -12.66 2.28
CA ALA A 225 -13.97 -13.07 1.00
C ALA A 225 -15.03 -13.48 -0.03
N GLU A 226 -16.20 -13.94 0.40
CA GLU A 226 -17.29 -14.38 -0.51
C GLU A 226 -18.22 -13.24 -0.88
N ALA A 227 -18.51 -12.32 0.03
CA ALA A 227 -19.31 -11.12 -0.24
C ALA A 227 -18.69 -10.16 -1.28
N LYS A 228 -17.40 -10.29 -1.56
CA LYS A 228 -16.67 -9.46 -2.54
C LYS A 228 -16.83 -9.93 -4.00
N LYS A 229 -17.43 -11.09 -4.25
CA LYS A 229 -17.71 -11.56 -5.62
C LYS A 229 -19.01 -11.00 -6.21
N GLU A 230 -19.92 -10.47 -5.41
CA GLU A 230 -21.27 -10.08 -5.88
C GLU A 230 -21.53 -8.57 -5.96
N ALA A 231 -20.67 -7.71 -5.46
CA ALA A 231 -20.88 -6.27 -5.51
C ALA A 231 -19.96 -5.57 -6.53
N LYS A 232 -20.21 -5.80 -7.83
CA LYS A 232 -19.86 -4.84 -8.87
C LYS A 232 -21.09 -3.98 -9.13
N PRO A 233 -21.06 -2.66 -8.86
CA PRO A 233 -22.08 -1.76 -9.40
C PRO A 233 -21.95 -1.74 -10.92
N PRO A 234 -23.07 -1.69 -11.67
CA PRO A 234 -23.01 -1.63 -13.13
C PRO A 234 -22.39 -0.31 -13.56
N MET A 235 -21.23 -0.41 -14.17
CA MET A 235 -20.60 0.67 -14.89
C MET A 235 -21.46 0.96 -16.13
N GLN A 236 -22.08 2.13 -16.18
CA GLN A 236 -22.77 2.61 -17.38
C GLN A 236 -21.73 2.78 -18.49
N GLU A 237 -21.87 1.98 -19.54
CA GLU A 237 -21.08 2.11 -20.75
C GLU A 237 -21.47 3.39 -21.50
N PRO A 238 -20.53 4.21 -21.99
CA PRO A 238 -20.82 5.17 -23.05
C PRO A 238 -20.96 4.43 -24.36
N GLN A 239 -22.04 4.70 -25.05
CA GLN A 239 -22.42 4.12 -26.35
C GLN A 239 -21.30 4.20 -27.39
N LYS A 240 -20.97 3.05 -27.97
CA LYS A 240 -20.08 2.92 -29.14
C LYS A 240 -20.72 3.55 -30.38
N LYS A 241 -19.98 4.47 -31.03
CA LYS A 241 -20.04 4.65 -32.47
C LYS A 241 -18.81 3.99 -33.08
N GLY A 242 -19.07 3.15 -34.05
CA GLY A 242 -18.12 2.21 -34.59
C GLY A 242 -17.03 2.82 -35.50
N GLY A 243 -15.99 2.05 -35.65
CA GLY A 243 -14.90 2.25 -36.62
C GLY A 243 -13.69 1.34 -36.32
N ASN A 244 -13.51 0.37 -37.18
CA ASN A 244 -12.46 -0.64 -37.28
C ASN A 244 -11.04 -0.21 -36.93
N GLY A 245 -10.26 -1.15 -36.34
CA GLY A 245 -8.81 -1.17 -36.40
C GLY A 245 -8.12 -1.58 -35.11
N GLU A 246 -7.87 -2.89 -34.92
CA GLU A 246 -7.06 -3.42 -33.82
C GLU A 246 -5.62 -2.93 -33.90
N LYS A 247 -5.16 -2.22 -32.86
CA LYS A 247 -3.77 -2.19 -32.46
C LYS A 247 -3.72 -2.39 -30.94
N LYS A 248 -3.12 -3.49 -30.51
CA LYS A 248 -2.78 -3.76 -29.11
C LYS A 248 -1.97 -2.60 -28.54
N LYS A 249 -2.55 -1.81 -27.61
CA LYS A 249 -1.80 -0.80 -26.86
C LYS A 249 -0.83 -1.49 -25.92
N GLY A 250 0.47 -1.27 -26.13
CA GLY A 250 1.54 -1.57 -25.17
C GLY A 250 1.45 -0.69 -23.91
N PRO A 251 2.24 -0.98 -22.88
CA PRO A 251 2.24 -0.23 -21.64
C PRO A 251 2.51 1.25 -21.90
N THR A 252 1.75 2.13 -21.24
CA THR A 252 1.88 3.58 -21.36
C THR A 252 3.05 4.07 -20.52
N ALA A 253 3.96 4.86 -21.10
CA ALA A 253 5.07 5.48 -20.39
C ALA A 253 4.56 6.53 -19.39
N ALA A 254 5.18 6.55 -18.18
CA ALA A 254 4.83 7.52 -17.14
C ALA A 254 5.53 8.88 -17.34
N GLU A 255 6.74 8.86 -17.92
CA GLU A 255 7.56 10.05 -18.18
C GLU A 255 8.07 10.00 -19.62
N THR A 256 8.21 11.18 -20.25
CA THR A 256 8.74 11.31 -21.61
C THR A 256 9.81 12.38 -21.65
N ILE A 257 10.94 12.09 -22.32
CA ILE A 257 12.04 13.03 -22.50
C ILE A 257 12.59 12.93 -23.94
N THR A 258 13.05 14.06 -24.47
CA THR A 258 13.74 14.07 -25.77
C THR A 258 15.23 14.32 -25.54
N VAL A 259 16.08 13.38 -25.96
CA VAL A 259 17.52 13.40 -25.70
C VAL A 259 18.35 13.02 -26.92
N LEU A 260 19.63 13.36 -26.92
CA LEU A 260 20.63 12.81 -27.83
C LEU A 260 21.28 11.60 -27.19
N VAL A 261 21.43 10.52 -27.95
CA VAL A 261 22.07 9.29 -27.49
C VAL A 261 23.59 9.42 -27.56
N LYS A 262 24.26 9.21 -26.42
CA LYS A 262 25.72 9.21 -26.29
C LYS A 262 26.32 7.83 -26.58
N SER A 263 25.76 6.81 -25.93
CA SER A 263 26.26 5.44 -26.06
C SER A 263 25.17 4.40 -25.75
N ILE A 264 25.36 3.19 -26.24
CA ILE A 264 24.48 2.06 -25.99
C ILE A 264 25.35 0.87 -25.61
N PHE A 265 24.99 0.18 -24.54
CA PHE A 265 25.64 -1.05 -24.07
C PHE A 265 24.68 -2.22 -24.17
N HIS A 266 25.22 -3.41 -24.43
CA HIS A 266 24.46 -4.65 -24.58
C HIS A 266 25.04 -5.67 -23.60
N ASP A 267 24.28 -6.00 -22.56
CA ASP A 267 24.68 -6.96 -21.52
C ASP A 267 23.87 -8.25 -21.70
N PRO A 268 24.48 -9.32 -22.25
CA PRO A 268 23.82 -10.63 -22.35
C PRO A 268 23.69 -11.25 -20.96
N GLY A 269 22.55 -11.85 -20.69
CA GLY A 269 22.26 -12.55 -19.42
C GLY A 269 21.43 -13.80 -19.65
N GLU A 270 21.35 -14.63 -18.62
CA GLU A 270 20.51 -15.82 -18.60
C GLU A 270 19.76 -15.91 -17.28
N LYS A 271 18.44 -16.17 -17.35
CA LYS A 271 17.61 -16.34 -16.18
C LYS A 271 16.61 -17.48 -16.41
N ASN A 272 16.64 -18.48 -15.54
CA ASN A 272 15.78 -19.68 -15.62
C ASN A 272 15.89 -20.43 -16.97
N GLY A 273 17.08 -20.51 -17.57
CA GLY A 273 17.29 -21.14 -18.83
C GLY A 273 16.94 -20.29 -20.07
N ASN A 274 16.40 -19.10 -19.89
CA ASN A 274 16.08 -18.15 -20.96
C ASN A 274 17.21 -17.12 -21.10
N LYS A 275 17.80 -17.01 -22.27
CA LYS A 275 18.78 -15.97 -22.61
C LYS A 275 18.08 -14.66 -22.93
N TYR A 276 18.62 -13.56 -22.44
CA TYR A 276 18.15 -12.22 -22.75
C TYR A 276 19.33 -11.27 -22.96
N VAL A 277 19.09 -10.16 -23.62
CA VAL A 277 20.05 -9.07 -23.71
C VAL A 277 19.42 -7.83 -23.08
N LYS A 278 20.11 -7.25 -22.10
CA LYS A 278 19.74 -5.98 -21.51
C LYS A 278 20.48 -4.86 -22.24
N HIS A 279 19.75 -3.96 -22.84
CA HIS A 279 20.31 -2.79 -23.50
C HIS A 279 20.25 -1.59 -22.55
N THR A 280 21.36 -0.84 -22.47
CA THR A 280 21.44 0.40 -21.69
C THR A 280 21.77 1.55 -22.64
N VAL A 281 20.80 2.45 -22.84
CA VAL A 281 20.94 3.67 -23.62
C VAL A 281 21.37 4.78 -22.66
N ILE A 282 22.45 5.51 -22.99
CA ILE A 282 22.97 6.63 -22.19
C ILE A 282 22.85 7.91 -23.01
N ASP A 283 22.27 8.94 -22.43
CA ASP A 283 22.16 10.25 -23.08
C ASP A 283 23.42 11.12 -22.87
N MET A 284 23.45 12.31 -23.47
CA MET A 284 24.58 13.24 -23.36
C MET A 284 24.78 13.79 -21.94
N ASN A 285 23.83 13.64 -21.04
CA ASN A 285 23.88 14.01 -19.63
C ASN A 285 24.27 12.83 -18.72
N ASP A 286 24.73 11.72 -19.30
CA ASP A 286 25.10 10.48 -18.60
C ASP A 286 23.93 9.79 -17.86
N VAL A 287 22.68 10.11 -18.21
CA VAL A 287 21.48 9.45 -17.69
C VAL A 287 21.29 8.13 -18.42
N ARG A 288 20.97 7.07 -17.66
CA ARG A 288 20.84 5.70 -18.15
C ARG A 288 19.38 5.28 -18.26
N TYR A 289 19.02 4.74 -19.41
CA TYR A 289 17.72 4.15 -19.71
C TYR A 289 17.93 2.71 -20.14
N THR A 290 17.10 1.78 -19.65
CA THR A 290 17.28 0.34 -19.92
C THR A 290 16.09 -0.23 -20.68
N THR A 291 16.34 -1.17 -21.58
CA THR A 291 15.29 -1.95 -22.28
C THR A 291 15.77 -3.36 -22.53
N PHE A 292 14.83 -4.28 -22.73
CA PHE A 292 15.07 -5.64 -23.20
C PHE A 292 14.60 -5.83 -24.64
N SER A 293 14.19 -4.75 -25.32
CA SER A 293 13.73 -4.77 -26.70
C SER A 293 14.86 -4.46 -27.65
N ASP A 294 15.24 -5.43 -28.47
CA ASP A 294 16.23 -5.27 -29.55
C ASP A 294 15.81 -4.20 -30.55
N THR A 295 14.49 -4.06 -30.81
CA THR A 295 13.94 -3.04 -31.71
C THR A 295 14.23 -1.64 -31.20
N MET A 296 13.91 -1.35 -29.91
CA MET A 296 14.16 -0.03 -29.33
C MET A 296 15.65 0.28 -29.23
N ALA A 297 16.49 -0.71 -28.92
CA ALA A 297 17.94 -0.54 -28.93
C ALA A 297 18.47 -0.24 -30.33
N GLY A 298 17.92 -0.88 -31.36
CA GLY A 298 18.26 -0.63 -32.75
C GLY A 298 17.85 0.77 -33.21
N GLU A 299 16.68 1.27 -32.80
CA GLU A 299 16.25 2.64 -33.08
C GLU A 299 17.13 3.69 -32.37
N ALA A 300 17.49 3.44 -31.13
CA ALA A 300 18.45 4.27 -30.40
C ALA A 300 19.82 4.33 -31.10
N ALA A 301 20.30 3.18 -31.65
CA ALA A 301 21.55 3.13 -32.38
C ALA A 301 21.50 3.94 -33.69
N LYS A 302 20.42 3.79 -34.47
CA LYS A 302 20.20 4.59 -35.68
C LYS A 302 20.18 6.08 -35.39
N ALA A 303 19.50 6.50 -34.34
CA ALA A 303 19.45 7.91 -33.95
C ALA A 303 20.82 8.42 -33.50
N LYS A 304 21.60 7.61 -32.76
CA LYS A 304 22.99 7.96 -32.41
C LYS A 304 23.84 8.17 -33.64
N ASP A 305 23.79 7.26 -34.62
CA ASP A 305 24.63 7.30 -35.81
C ASP A 305 24.22 8.46 -36.75
N SER A 306 22.94 8.84 -36.77
CA SER A 306 22.45 9.99 -37.53
C SER A 306 22.54 11.34 -36.78
N GLY A 307 22.89 11.34 -35.49
CA GLY A 307 22.86 12.52 -34.65
C GLY A 307 21.43 13.06 -34.36
N ALA A 308 20.41 12.26 -34.63
CA ALA A 308 19.01 12.63 -34.39
C ALA A 308 18.67 12.54 -32.89
N LYS A 309 17.71 13.37 -32.46
CA LYS A 309 17.15 13.26 -31.11
C LYS A 309 16.17 12.08 -31.03
N VAL A 310 16.07 11.47 -29.87
CA VAL A 310 15.09 10.43 -29.59
C VAL A 310 14.14 10.90 -28.49
N LYS A 311 12.87 10.65 -28.69
CA LYS A 311 11.84 10.80 -27.68
C LYS A 311 11.68 9.47 -26.94
N ILE A 312 12.13 9.44 -25.69
CA ILE A 312 12.11 8.23 -24.84
C ILE A 312 10.97 8.38 -23.84
N GLY A 313 9.99 7.47 -23.92
CA GLY A 313 9.00 7.27 -22.86
C GLY A 313 9.49 6.17 -21.93
N PHE A 314 9.56 6.44 -20.63
CA PHE A 314 10.11 5.51 -19.65
C PHE A 314 9.32 5.49 -18.35
N ASN A 315 9.49 4.39 -17.60
CA ASN A 315 9.01 4.25 -16.23
C ASN A 315 10.22 4.16 -15.30
N THR A 316 10.17 4.86 -14.16
CA THR A 316 11.22 4.79 -13.15
C THR A 316 10.87 3.71 -12.13
N GLY A 317 11.66 2.63 -12.09
CA GLY A 317 11.46 1.49 -11.21
C GLY A 317 12.66 1.24 -10.28
N LYS A 318 12.59 0.16 -9.50
CA LYS A 318 13.63 -0.26 -8.54
C LYS A 318 15.02 -0.43 -9.17
N PHE A 319 15.06 -0.74 -10.46
CA PHE A 319 16.31 -1.03 -11.21
C PHE A 319 16.71 0.11 -12.16
N GLY A 320 16.11 1.29 -12.03
CA GLY A 320 16.38 2.47 -12.86
C GLY A 320 15.22 2.82 -13.79
N ARG A 321 15.54 3.55 -14.87
CA ARG A 321 14.58 4.01 -15.88
C ARG A 321 14.45 2.94 -16.98
N GLU A 322 13.25 2.37 -17.12
CA GLU A 322 12.97 1.34 -18.14
C GLU A 322 12.22 1.99 -19.31
N ILE A 323 12.75 1.83 -20.52
CA ILE A 323 12.15 2.36 -21.75
C ILE A 323 10.88 1.58 -22.07
N VAL A 324 9.79 2.30 -22.28
CA VAL A 324 8.49 1.76 -22.70
C VAL A 324 8.21 2.09 -24.18
N THR A 325 8.58 3.31 -24.59
CA THR A 325 8.50 3.75 -26.00
C THR A 325 9.77 4.51 -26.37
N LEU A 326 10.18 4.38 -27.62
CA LEU A 326 11.30 5.12 -28.20
C LEU A 326 10.95 5.48 -29.64
N GLU A 327 11.01 6.75 -29.95
CA GLU A 327 10.73 7.30 -31.29
C GLU A 327 11.84 8.27 -31.70
N ILE A 328 12.30 8.18 -32.94
CA ILE A 328 13.28 9.13 -33.46
C ILE A 328 12.54 10.44 -33.77
N ASP A 329 13.01 11.53 -33.18
CA ASP A 329 12.48 12.88 -33.41
C ASP A 329 13.06 13.40 -34.74
N VAL A 330 12.30 13.15 -35.81
CA VAL A 330 12.65 13.69 -37.15
C VAL A 330 12.12 15.09 -37.23
N PRO A 331 12.94 16.13 -37.42
CA PRO A 331 12.43 17.48 -37.67
C PRO A 331 11.51 17.44 -38.90
N GLU A 332 10.28 17.95 -38.79
CA GLU A 332 9.44 18.21 -39.94
C GLU A 332 10.20 19.20 -40.85
N GLU A 333 10.54 18.76 -42.06
CA GLU A 333 11.08 19.63 -43.11
C GLU A 333 10.04 20.73 -43.43
N GLY A 334 10.34 21.95 -43.00
CA GLY A 334 9.61 23.14 -43.30
C GLY A 334 9.91 23.69 -44.70
#